data_377c4b4635d46e8a23adc692fd93ef0a
#
_entry.id   377c4b4635d46e8a23adc692fd93ef0a
#
_cell.length_a   1.000
_cell.length_b   1.000
_cell.length_c   1.000
_cell.angle_alpha   90.00
_cell.angle_beta   90.00
_cell.angle_gamma   90.00
#
_symmetry.space_group_name_H-M   'P 1'
#
loop_
_entity.id
_entity.type
_entity.pdbx_description
1 polymer ?
#
loop_
_entity_poly.entity_id
_entity_poly.type
_entity_poly.pdbx_seq_one_letter_code
_entity_poly.pdbx_strand_id
1 'polypeptide(L)'
;MRHRYIGGAVLAVVAAVGWPTTATAAEGGFQTPVNSDPVIPIPTGQAGQPGFYTSVEFVMLFMTKAIGPQTIAIRGFYDATGGITGAPGTFIGSGAAALRTTDLGSGSTGMPGFRLEFGYKFDTGTRIYGNYLQVYDAHYSAGATQVQRGFAARPDLSDTFLTSPVYNFPPAFGGAQFNTAADTAANGGFNTFGIWNAASVMDVKFTQRYQQAEVGLRTPLFATDYSSVYSLAGARFAWIFERFQWRTVDIANDGNAPPQNVAVYTNTLSQRMYGAFIGCGHEIYLGSMFSASLDLTAAGFMNVAKGRAKYKLGDDTTQSKFGRETFSIVPSGTADFNLWFYPVEGVQMRLGYSGLTYFNTRYMRDPIGFNFGNINPDYGVKYFRLIHGFNAGVGFFF
;
A
#
# COMPACT_ATOMS: atom_id res chain seq x y z
N MET A 1 27.45 -7.04 -8.20
CA MET A 1 27.17 -5.69 -8.73
C MET A 1 26.78 -4.77 -7.58
N ARG A 2 27.54 -3.69 -7.38
CA ARG A 2 27.41 -2.80 -6.21
C ARG A 2 26.25 -1.81 -6.43
N HIS A 3 25.18 -1.92 -5.66
CA HIS A 3 24.17 -0.86 -5.58
C HIS A 3 24.70 0.28 -4.71
N ARG A 4 24.95 1.43 -5.33
CA ARG A 4 25.27 2.67 -4.63
C ARG A 4 23.98 3.24 -4.01
N TYR A 5 24.05 3.51 -2.73
CA TYR A 5 23.02 4.19 -1.95
C TYR A 5 22.88 5.64 -2.42
N ILE A 6 21.70 6.01 -2.91
CA ILE A 6 21.24 7.39 -3.05
C ILE A 6 20.46 7.70 -1.75
N GLY A 7 21.16 8.00 -0.71
CA GLY A 7 20.59 8.26 0.63
C GLY A 7 21.08 9.55 1.27
N GLY A 8 21.61 10.51 0.50
CA GLY A 8 22.32 11.66 1.06
C GLY A 8 21.72 13.05 0.83
N ALA A 9 20.60 13.21 0.12
CA ALA A 9 20.19 14.54 -0.35
C ALA A 9 18.97 15.18 0.34
N VAL A 10 18.23 14.47 1.19
CA VAL A 10 16.98 15.00 1.79
C VAL A 10 17.18 15.57 3.20
N LEU A 11 18.26 15.25 3.89
CA LEU A 11 18.48 15.73 5.27
C LEU A 11 19.15 17.11 5.37
N ALA A 12 19.62 17.69 4.28
CA ALA A 12 20.36 18.95 4.31
C ALA A 12 19.51 20.24 4.26
N VAL A 13 18.20 20.14 3.99
CA VAL A 13 17.33 21.32 3.85
C VAL A 13 16.72 21.77 5.18
N VAL A 14 16.68 20.95 6.21
CA VAL A 14 16.07 21.31 7.52
C VAL A 14 17.05 21.99 8.47
N ALA A 15 18.34 21.95 8.21
CA ALA A 15 19.36 22.50 9.13
C ALA A 15 19.73 23.99 8.88
N ALA A 16 19.14 24.65 7.88
CA ALA A 16 19.50 26.02 7.49
C ALA A 16 18.51 27.11 7.97
N VAL A 17 17.51 26.77 8.77
CA VAL A 17 16.69 27.80 9.44
C VAL A 17 17.35 28.12 10.79
N GLY A 18 18.35 28.97 10.74
CA GLY A 18 18.94 29.59 11.94
C GLY A 18 17.86 30.35 12.70
N TRP A 19 17.71 30.07 13.99
CA TRP A 19 16.85 30.82 14.88
C TRP A 19 17.38 32.25 14.98
N PRO A 20 16.57 33.27 14.71
CA PRO A 20 17.00 34.64 14.95
C PRO A 20 17.08 34.87 16.45
N THR A 21 18.26 35.26 16.88
CA THR A 21 18.53 35.85 18.20
C THR A 21 17.63 37.06 18.38
N THR A 22 16.95 37.08 19.52
CA THR A 22 16.23 38.20 20.14
C THR A 22 16.40 39.58 19.50
N ALA A 23 15.43 39.98 18.67
CA ALA A 23 15.19 41.37 18.34
C ALA A 23 14.32 41.99 19.43
N THR A 24 14.83 42.99 20.11
CA THR A 24 14.11 43.86 21.02
C THR A 24 12.91 44.47 20.31
N ALA A 25 11.74 44.33 20.93
CA ALA A 25 10.51 44.93 20.46
C ALA A 25 10.65 46.46 20.45
N ALA A 26 10.57 47.03 19.26
CA ALA A 26 10.28 48.45 19.13
C ALA A 26 8.76 48.59 19.31
N GLU A 27 8.33 49.37 20.32
CA GLU A 27 6.97 49.83 20.48
C GLU A 27 6.61 50.78 19.30
N GLY A 28 6.13 50.18 18.22
CA GLY A 28 5.47 50.86 17.12
C GLY A 28 4.01 50.46 17.16
N GLY A 29 3.11 51.34 17.63
CA GLY A 29 1.67 51.11 17.62
C GLY A 29 1.20 50.77 16.21
N PHE A 30 0.66 49.56 16.06
CA PHE A 30 -0.06 49.16 14.88
C PHE A 30 -1.36 49.98 14.78
N GLN A 31 -1.35 51.00 13.98
CA GLN A 31 -2.58 51.60 13.49
C GLN A 31 -3.16 50.64 12.48
N THR A 32 -4.23 49.97 12.84
CA THR A 32 -5.06 49.26 11.89
C THR A 32 -5.57 50.24 10.85
N PRO A 33 -5.29 50.09 9.56
CA PRO A 33 -5.94 50.91 8.54
C PRO A 33 -7.43 50.56 8.55
N VAL A 34 -8.22 51.53 8.93
CA VAL A 34 -9.69 51.50 8.71
C VAL A 34 -9.88 51.74 7.22
N ASN A 35 -9.83 50.68 6.44
CA ASN A 35 -10.28 50.74 5.06
C ASN A 35 -11.24 49.57 4.85
N SER A 36 -12.41 49.93 4.41
CA SER A 36 -13.50 49.09 3.91
C SER A 36 -13.09 48.35 2.63
N ASP A 37 -12.04 47.57 2.71
CA ASP A 37 -11.61 46.70 1.62
C ASP A 37 -12.34 45.36 1.66
N PRO A 38 -12.61 44.75 0.51
CA PRO A 38 -13.44 43.56 0.42
C PRO A 38 -12.89 42.48 1.36
N VAL A 39 -13.78 41.93 2.15
CA VAL A 39 -13.51 40.87 3.12
C VAL A 39 -12.76 39.75 2.43
N ILE A 40 -11.47 39.70 2.66
CA ILE A 40 -10.64 38.59 2.14
C ILE A 40 -11.10 37.34 2.87
N PRO A 41 -11.58 36.32 2.15
CA PRO A 41 -12.00 35.08 2.78
C PRO A 41 -10.81 34.44 3.47
N ILE A 42 -10.91 34.24 4.71
CA ILE A 42 -10.05 33.74 5.75
C ILE A 42 -8.77 33.03 5.27
N PRO A 43 -7.68 33.75 5.07
CA PRO A 43 -6.40 33.14 4.79
C PRO A 43 -5.90 32.31 5.99
N THR A 44 -5.14 31.26 5.72
CA THR A 44 -4.70 30.27 6.69
C THR A 44 -3.78 30.83 7.78
N GLY A 45 -3.37 32.01 7.84
CA GLY A 45 -2.43 32.55 8.82
C GLY A 45 -2.77 33.90 9.41
N GLN A 46 -3.82 34.57 8.94
CA GLN A 46 -4.19 35.87 9.48
C GLN A 46 -4.94 35.72 10.80
N ALA A 47 -4.64 36.57 11.76
CA ALA A 47 -5.50 36.85 12.91
C ALA A 47 -6.85 37.33 12.39
N GLY A 48 -7.93 36.87 12.98
CA GLY A 48 -9.27 37.19 12.52
C GLY A 48 -10.31 36.48 13.36
N GLN A 49 -11.55 36.49 12.93
CA GLN A 49 -12.65 35.89 13.70
C GLN A 49 -12.36 34.42 14.04
N PRO A 50 -12.48 34.03 15.31
CA PRO A 50 -12.41 32.63 15.72
C PRO A 50 -13.63 31.88 15.19
N GLY A 51 -13.50 30.59 14.91
CA GLY A 51 -14.64 29.83 14.44
C GLY A 51 -14.27 28.37 14.13
N PHE A 52 -15.31 27.57 14.02
CA PHE A 52 -15.19 26.21 13.56
C PHE A 52 -15.04 26.15 12.04
N TYR A 53 -14.33 25.17 11.57
CA TYR A 53 -14.26 24.89 10.14
C TYR A 53 -14.28 23.39 9.87
N THR A 54 -14.74 23.02 8.69
CA THR A 54 -14.74 21.66 8.20
C THR A 54 -14.41 21.63 6.71
N SER A 55 -13.80 20.56 6.25
CA SER A 55 -13.62 20.34 4.82
C SER A 55 -13.83 18.86 4.43
N VAL A 56 -14.26 18.68 3.20
CA VAL A 56 -14.41 17.39 2.54
C VAL A 56 -13.65 17.43 1.23
N GLU A 57 -12.83 16.42 1.00
CA GLU A 57 -12.00 16.33 -0.19
C GLU A 57 -12.11 14.95 -0.81
N PHE A 58 -12.21 14.93 -2.12
CA PHE A 58 -11.88 13.77 -2.92
C PHE A 58 -10.35 13.65 -3.04
N VAL A 59 -9.82 12.44 -2.93
CA VAL A 59 -8.40 12.16 -3.16
C VAL A 59 -8.23 11.01 -4.16
N MET A 60 -7.19 11.10 -4.97
CA MET A 60 -6.73 10.02 -5.85
C MET A 60 -5.26 9.80 -5.60
N LEU A 61 -4.93 8.77 -4.82
CA LEU A 61 -3.55 8.46 -4.44
C LEU A 61 -3.02 7.26 -5.21
N PHE A 62 -1.71 7.25 -5.40
CA PHE A 62 -0.91 6.17 -5.96
C PHE A 62 0.09 5.71 -4.93
N MET A 63 0.21 4.42 -4.69
CA MET A 63 1.15 3.87 -3.72
C MET A 63 2.11 2.90 -4.39
N THR A 64 3.39 2.97 -4.02
CA THR A 64 4.41 2.02 -4.47
C THR A 64 3.99 0.59 -4.15
N LYS A 65 3.93 -0.27 -5.15
CA LYS A 65 3.63 -1.69 -4.99
C LYS A 65 4.81 -2.39 -4.31
N ALA A 66 4.60 -2.85 -3.09
CA ALA A 66 5.66 -3.40 -2.24
C ALA A 66 5.56 -4.93 -2.13
N ILE A 67 5.88 -5.60 -3.22
CA ILE A 67 5.96 -7.06 -3.33
C ILE A 67 7.25 -7.43 -4.07
N GLY A 68 7.99 -8.41 -3.55
CA GLY A 68 9.23 -8.87 -4.17
C GLY A 68 9.00 -9.80 -5.37
N PRO A 69 9.97 -9.91 -6.26
CA PRO A 69 9.89 -10.78 -7.44
C PRO A 69 9.99 -12.25 -6.99
N GLN A 70 8.99 -13.06 -7.34
CA GLN A 70 8.95 -14.48 -7.06
C GLN A 70 8.26 -15.22 -8.20
N THR A 71 8.86 -16.32 -8.67
CA THR A 71 8.20 -17.25 -9.60
C THR A 71 7.25 -18.13 -8.80
N ILE A 72 5.99 -18.15 -9.20
CA ILE A 72 4.90 -18.85 -8.49
C ILE A 72 4.58 -20.16 -9.19
N ALA A 73 4.53 -20.16 -10.51
CA ALA A 73 4.25 -21.32 -11.32
C ALA A 73 5.21 -21.45 -12.49
N ILE A 74 5.55 -22.68 -12.80
CA ILE A 74 6.34 -23.09 -13.97
C ILE A 74 5.52 -24.05 -14.85
N ARG A 75 5.87 -24.13 -16.13
CA ARG A 75 5.26 -25.07 -17.08
C ARG A 75 5.83 -26.46 -16.90
N GLY A 76 4.93 -27.41 -16.72
CA GLY A 76 5.26 -28.83 -16.52
C GLY A 76 4.70 -29.38 -15.23
N PHE A 77 5.12 -30.57 -14.87
CA PHE A 77 4.74 -31.27 -13.64
C PHE A 77 5.78 -32.32 -13.26
N TYR A 78 5.75 -32.76 -12.03
CA TYR A 78 6.57 -33.87 -11.56
C TYR A 78 5.81 -35.19 -11.71
N ASP A 79 6.41 -36.17 -12.37
CA ASP A 79 5.95 -37.56 -12.41
C ASP A 79 6.32 -38.27 -11.11
N ALA A 80 5.48 -38.09 -10.15
CA ALA A 80 5.81 -38.45 -8.78
C ALA A 80 5.98 -39.96 -8.55
N THR A 81 5.27 -40.76 -9.30
CA THR A 81 5.31 -42.24 -9.17
C THR A 81 6.15 -42.91 -10.23
N GLY A 82 6.60 -42.18 -11.24
CA GLY A 82 7.30 -42.74 -12.39
C GLY A 82 6.37 -43.47 -13.37
N GLY A 83 5.05 -43.25 -13.27
CA GLY A 83 4.09 -43.91 -14.16
C GLY A 83 4.19 -43.49 -15.62
N ILE A 84 4.81 -42.35 -15.90
CA ILE A 84 4.98 -41.80 -17.26
C ILE A 84 6.42 -42.03 -17.72
N THR A 85 7.40 -41.69 -16.90
CA THR A 85 8.82 -41.73 -17.26
C THR A 85 9.55 -43.04 -16.87
N GLY A 86 8.92 -43.85 -16.04
CA GLY A 86 9.55 -45.01 -15.41
C GLY A 86 10.45 -44.66 -14.22
N ALA A 87 10.61 -43.34 -13.90
CA ALA A 87 11.46 -42.88 -12.80
C ALA A 87 10.69 -41.88 -11.92
N PRO A 88 10.34 -42.25 -10.68
CA PRO A 88 9.62 -41.36 -9.75
C PRO A 88 10.37 -40.05 -9.52
N GLY A 89 9.61 -38.92 -9.45
CA GLY A 89 10.13 -37.59 -9.19
C GLY A 89 10.73 -36.89 -10.42
N THR A 90 10.65 -37.49 -11.62
CA THR A 90 11.11 -36.86 -12.85
C THR A 90 10.22 -35.68 -13.23
N PHE A 91 10.84 -34.54 -13.55
CA PHE A 91 10.11 -33.38 -14.07
C PHE A 91 9.86 -33.52 -15.56
N ILE A 92 8.63 -33.26 -16.00
CA ILE A 92 8.19 -33.28 -17.39
C ILE A 92 7.72 -31.87 -17.75
N GLY A 93 8.41 -31.20 -18.66
CA GLY A 93 8.09 -29.85 -19.12
C GLY A 93 9.32 -28.99 -19.34
N SER A 94 9.13 -27.76 -19.81
CA SER A 94 10.21 -26.81 -20.05
C SER A 94 10.75 -26.16 -18.78
N GLY A 95 9.95 -26.14 -17.70
CA GLY A 95 10.26 -25.37 -16.51
C GLY A 95 10.15 -23.85 -16.70
N ALA A 96 9.62 -23.40 -17.85
CA ALA A 96 9.44 -21.98 -18.11
C ALA A 96 8.49 -21.35 -17.10
N ALA A 97 8.82 -20.15 -16.62
CA ALA A 97 7.95 -19.43 -15.68
C ALA A 97 6.62 -19.09 -16.36
N ALA A 98 5.52 -19.56 -15.77
CA ALA A 98 4.17 -19.36 -16.24
C ALA A 98 3.46 -18.23 -15.48
N LEU A 99 3.82 -18.00 -14.21
CA LEU A 99 3.24 -16.97 -13.35
C LEU A 99 4.29 -16.45 -12.37
N ARG A 100 4.42 -15.14 -12.30
CA ARG A 100 5.32 -14.44 -11.38
C ARG A 100 4.57 -13.34 -10.63
N THR A 101 5.08 -12.93 -9.49
CA THR A 101 4.58 -11.73 -8.79
C THR A 101 4.75 -10.45 -9.61
N THR A 102 5.73 -10.42 -10.52
CA THR A 102 5.94 -9.30 -11.45
C THR A 102 4.81 -9.14 -12.46
N ASP A 103 4.04 -10.20 -12.73
CA ASP A 103 2.91 -10.17 -13.67
C ASP A 103 1.68 -9.47 -13.08
N LEU A 104 1.69 -9.17 -11.78
CA LEU A 104 0.66 -8.36 -11.11
C LEU A 104 0.55 -6.91 -11.62
N GLY A 105 1.09 -6.62 -12.80
CA GLY A 105 1.10 -5.31 -13.41
C GLY A 105 2.27 -4.43 -12.94
N SER A 106 2.74 -3.57 -13.84
CA SER A 106 3.97 -2.79 -13.67
C SER A 106 3.78 -1.44 -13.00
N GLY A 107 2.57 -0.95 -12.82
CA GLY A 107 2.28 0.39 -12.30
C GLY A 107 1.63 0.38 -10.92
N SER A 108 1.59 1.57 -10.30
CA SER A 108 0.70 1.81 -9.17
C SER A 108 -0.70 2.09 -9.69
N THR A 109 -1.69 1.44 -9.11
CA THR A 109 -3.10 1.71 -9.41
C THR A 109 -3.58 2.91 -8.59
N GLY A 110 -4.33 3.81 -9.22
CA GLY A 110 -4.96 4.92 -8.52
C GLY A 110 -5.97 4.40 -7.49
N MET A 111 -5.85 4.88 -6.26
CA MET A 111 -6.73 4.60 -5.15
C MET A 111 -7.61 5.82 -4.90
N PRO A 112 -8.86 5.84 -5.34
CA PRO A 112 -9.78 6.89 -4.98
C PRO A 112 -10.12 6.82 -3.50
N GLY A 113 -10.45 7.97 -2.92
CA GLY A 113 -10.78 8.05 -1.51
C GLY A 113 -11.28 9.43 -1.13
N PHE A 114 -11.32 9.68 0.18
CA PHE A 114 -11.74 10.95 0.72
C PHE A 114 -10.87 11.37 1.90
N ARG A 115 -10.80 12.67 2.12
CA ARG A 115 -10.24 13.28 3.31
C ARG A 115 -11.31 14.15 3.96
N LEU A 116 -11.45 14.02 5.27
CA LEU A 116 -12.29 14.89 6.10
C LEU A 116 -11.38 15.65 7.03
N GLU A 117 -11.61 16.94 7.17
CA GLU A 117 -10.92 17.77 8.15
C GLU A 117 -11.96 18.58 8.93
N PHE A 118 -11.74 18.74 10.21
CA PHE A 118 -12.51 19.59 11.10
C PHE A 118 -11.55 20.26 12.07
N GLY A 119 -11.87 21.47 12.47
CA GLY A 119 -11.00 22.19 13.38
C GLY A 119 -11.64 23.45 13.91
N TYR A 120 -10.86 24.12 14.76
CA TYR A 120 -11.21 25.40 15.34
C TYR A 120 -10.04 26.37 15.16
N LYS A 121 -10.33 27.55 14.67
CA LYS A 121 -9.40 28.67 14.57
C LYS A 121 -9.65 29.62 15.74
N PHE A 122 -8.58 29.94 16.46
CA PHE A 122 -8.57 30.94 17.51
C PHE A 122 -8.37 32.36 16.93
N ASP A 123 -8.69 33.36 17.69
CA ASP A 123 -8.45 34.78 17.36
C ASP A 123 -6.97 35.10 17.10
N THR A 124 -6.05 34.38 17.75
CA THR A 124 -4.60 34.45 17.50
C THR A 124 -4.16 33.94 16.13
N GLY A 125 -5.08 33.37 15.33
CA GLY A 125 -4.77 32.68 14.09
C GLY A 125 -4.31 31.24 14.24
N THR A 126 -4.02 30.78 15.46
CA THR A 126 -3.72 29.38 15.74
C THR A 126 -4.93 28.50 15.43
N ARG A 127 -4.70 27.30 14.87
CA ARG A 127 -5.74 26.32 14.56
C ARG A 127 -5.42 25.01 15.23
N ILE A 128 -6.43 24.38 15.83
CA ILE A 128 -6.41 22.97 16.17
C ILE A 128 -7.25 22.25 15.13
N TYR A 129 -6.74 21.13 14.63
CA TYR A 129 -7.44 20.36 13.61
C TYR A 129 -7.32 18.87 13.81
N GLY A 130 -8.32 18.16 13.31
CA GLY A 130 -8.28 16.72 13.12
C GLY A 130 -8.59 16.39 11.67
N ASN A 131 -7.82 15.53 11.05
CA ASN A 131 -8.12 15.03 9.71
C ASN A 131 -8.14 13.50 9.68
N TYR A 132 -8.95 12.97 8.77
CA TYR A 132 -9.02 11.55 8.47
C TYR A 132 -9.00 11.34 6.95
N LEU A 133 -8.04 10.57 6.49
CA LEU A 133 -7.86 10.20 5.10
C LEU A 133 -8.07 8.69 4.96
N GLN A 134 -8.95 8.30 4.05
CA GLN A 134 -9.15 6.92 3.64
C GLN A 134 -9.15 6.81 2.13
N VAL A 135 -8.38 5.85 1.62
CA VAL A 135 -8.46 5.45 0.22
C VAL A 135 -8.99 4.03 0.09
N TYR A 136 -9.70 3.76 -1.01
CA TYR A 136 -10.19 2.43 -1.34
C TYR A 136 -9.06 1.52 -1.82
N ASP A 137 -9.34 0.22 -1.82
CA ASP A 137 -8.33 -0.78 -2.12
C ASP A 137 -7.84 -0.70 -3.57
N ALA A 138 -6.52 -0.69 -3.75
CA ALA A 138 -5.91 -1.01 -5.02
C ALA A 138 -5.87 -2.53 -5.20
N HIS A 139 -6.35 -3.00 -6.34
CA HIS A 139 -6.38 -4.42 -6.68
C HIS A 139 -5.50 -4.69 -7.89
N TYR A 140 -4.64 -5.69 -7.76
CA TYR A 140 -3.79 -6.21 -8.82
C TYR A 140 -4.06 -7.70 -8.95
N SER A 141 -4.11 -8.22 -10.18
CA SER A 141 -4.32 -9.64 -10.42
C SER A 141 -3.54 -10.09 -11.64
N ALA A 142 -3.11 -11.34 -11.59
CA ALA A 142 -2.54 -12.07 -12.71
C ALA A 142 -2.89 -13.53 -12.58
N GLY A 143 -2.87 -14.27 -13.68
CA GLY A 143 -3.18 -15.69 -13.68
C GLY A 143 -2.51 -16.41 -14.84
N ALA A 144 -2.38 -17.71 -14.69
CA ALA A 144 -1.97 -18.64 -15.71
C ALA A 144 -2.93 -19.82 -15.76
N THR A 145 -3.15 -20.34 -16.95
CA THR A 145 -3.97 -21.53 -17.18
C THR A 145 -3.13 -22.60 -17.88
N GLN A 146 -3.59 -23.84 -17.75
CA GLN A 146 -3.05 -24.92 -18.55
C GLN A 146 -3.15 -24.60 -20.05
N VAL A 147 -2.23 -25.08 -20.84
CA VAL A 147 -2.26 -24.98 -22.31
C VAL A 147 -2.95 -26.22 -22.83
N GLN A 148 -3.98 -26.04 -23.69
CA GLN A 148 -4.65 -27.16 -24.34
C GLN A 148 -3.64 -27.93 -25.23
N ARG A 149 -3.73 -29.25 -25.21
CA ARG A 149 -2.95 -30.09 -26.12
C ARG A 149 -3.31 -29.72 -27.56
N GLY A 150 -2.32 -29.36 -28.36
CA GLY A 150 -2.48 -29.24 -29.78
C GLY A 150 -2.85 -30.58 -30.41
N PHE A 151 -3.84 -30.60 -31.23
CA PHE A 151 -4.55 -31.80 -31.73
C PHE A 151 -3.70 -32.79 -32.54
N ALA A 152 -2.46 -32.54 -32.86
CA ALA A 152 -1.78 -33.43 -33.81
C ALA A 152 -0.28 -33.64 -33.63
N ALA A 153 0.44 -32.87 -32.86
CA ALA A 153 1.88 -32.88 -32.98
C ALA A 153 2.68 -33.20 -31.68
N ARG A 154 2.06 -33.23 -30.53
CA ARG A 154 2.74 -33.54 -29.28
C ARG A 154 1.92 -34.47 -28.41
N PRO A 155 2.28 -35.77 -28.35
CA PRO A 155 1.71 -36.70 -27.38
C PRO A 155 2.24 -36.43 -25.96
N ASP A 156 3.23 -35.57 -25.80
CA ASP A 156 3.81 -35.23 -24.52
C ASP A 156 2.95 -34.21 -23.78
N LEU A 157 2.75 -34.46 -22.50
CA LEU A 157 2.07 -33.55 -21.56
C LEU A 157 2.98 -32.39 -21.15
N SER A 158 4.17 -32.27 -21.74
CA SER A 158 5.13 -31.21 -21.42
C SER A 158 4.49 -29.85 -21.65
N ASP A 159 4.65 -28.94 -20.69
CA ASP A 159 4.13 -27.57 -20.73
C ASP A 159 2.60 -27.41 -20.67
N THR A 160 1.82 -28.49 -20.60
CA THR A 160 0.36 -28.42 -20.47
C THR A 160 -0.03 -27.88 -19.12
N PHE A 161 0.53 -28.39 -18.05
CA PHE A 161 0.15 -28.12 -16.67
C PHE A 161 1.00 -27.04 -16.01
N LEU A 162 0.52 -26.58 -14.85
CA LEU A 162 1.20 -25.64 -13.98
C LEU A 162 1.67 -26.33 -12.72
N THR A 163 2.93 -26.12 -12.37
CA THR A 163 3.52 -26.66 -11.15
C THR A 163 4.14 -25.54 -10.33
N SER A 164 3.95 -25.62 -9.04
CA SER A 164 4.55 -24.71 -8.09
C SER A 164 5.68 -25.40 -7.31
N PRO A 165 6.77 -24.69 -6.97
CA PRO A 165 7.91 -25.27 -6.25
C PRO A 165 7.62 -25.48 -4.74
N VAL A 166 6.41 -25.82 -4.39
CA VAL A 166 6.02 -26.16 -3.01
C VAL A 166 6.61 -27.50 -2.61
N TYR A 167 7.13 -27.57 -1.40
CA TYR A 167 7.72 -28.78 -0.86
C TYR A 167 7.42 -28.96 0.63
N ASN A 168 7.70 -30.17 1.14
CA ASN A 168 7.61 -30.50 2.57
C ASN A 168 6.19 -30.29 3.14
N PHE A 169 5.18 -30.63 2.37
CA PHE A 169 3.79 -30.55 2.82
C PHE A 169 3.24 -31.93 3.21
N PRO A 170 2.47 -32.03 4.30
CA PRO A 170 1.77 -33.24 4.65
C PRO A 170 0.76 -33.63 3.56
N PRO A 171 0.45 -34.92 3.38
CA PRO A 171 -0.54 -35.38 2.39
C PRO A 171 -1.87 -34.62 2.44
N ALA A 172 -2.35 -34.27 3.63
CA ALA A 172 -3.57 -33.49 3.82
C ALA A 172 -3.51 -32.08 3.19
N PHE A 173 -2.33 -31.53 2.91
CA PHE A 173 -2.15 -30.22 2.27
C PHE A 173 -2.14 -30.29 0.75
N GLY A 174 -1.98 -31.47 0.20
CA GLY A 174 -1.94 -31.69 -1.24
C GLY A 174 -3.28 -31.59 -1.95
N GLY A 175 -4.36 -31.51 -1.21
CA GLY A 175 -5.72 -31.63 -1.77
C GLY A 175 -6.08 -33.09 -2.03
N ALA A 176 -7.06 -33.32 -2.89
CA ALA A 176 -7.42 -34.68 -3.31
C ALA A 176 -6.24 -35.31 -4.06
N GLN A 177 -5.62 -36.28 -3.44
CA GLN A 177 -4.50 -37.01 -4.02
C GLN A 177 -4.98 -38.35 -4.53
N PHE A 178 -4.77 -38.59 -5.80
CA PHE A 178 -4.90 -39.92 -6.36
C PHE A 178 -3.61 -40.72 -6.05
N ASN A 179 -3.39 -41.06 -4.78
CA ASN A 179 -2.16 -41.69 -4.32
C ASN A 179 -2.28 -43.19 -4.08
N THR A 180 -3.46 -43.74 -4.25
CA THR A 180 -3.67 -45.18 -4.13
C THR A 180 -3.44 -45.87 -5.48
N ALA A 181 -3.03 -47.12 -5.46
CA ALA A 181 -2.89 -47.92 -6.69
C ALA A 181 -4.23 -48.01 -7.46
N ALA A 182 -5.36 -48.00 -6.76
CA ALA A 182 -6.70 -48.00 -7.36
C ALA A 182 -7.00 -46.66 -8.06
N ASP A 183 -6.66 -45.53 -7.43
CA ASP A 183 -6.83 -44.20 -8.04
C ASP A 183 -5.94 -43.99 -9.24
N THR A 184 -4.73 -44.49 -9.20
CA THR A 184 -3.78 -44.49 -10.31
C THR A 184 -4.34 -45.25 -11.50
N ALA A 185 -4.91 -46.42 -11.27
CA ALA A 185 -5.53 -47.24 -12.32
C ALA A 185 -6.78 -46.56 -12.90
N ALA A 186 -7.63 -45.98 -12.07
CA ALA A 186 -8.86 -45.29 -12.48
C ALA A 186 -8.58 -44.04 -13.34
N ASN A 187 -7.44 -43.36 -13.14
CA ASN A 187 -7.05 -42.15 -13.87
C ASN A 187 -6.04 -42.42 -15.00
N GLY A 188 -5.94 -43.62 -15.50
CA GLY A 188 -5.06 -43.95 -16.63
C GLY A 188 -3.58 -43.95 -16.30
N GLY A 189 -3.22 -44.13 -15.03
CA GLY A 189 -1.84 -44.18 -14.57
C GLY A 189 -1.23 -42.83 -14.22
N PHE A 190 -1.99 -41.75 -14.24
CA PHE A 190 -1.50 -40.42 -13.88
C PHE A 190 -1.72 -40.13 -12.39
N ASN A 191 -0.63 -40.11 -11.63
CA ASN A 191 -0.64 -39.55 -10.29
C ASN A 191 -0.30 -38.07 -10.35
N THR A 192 -1.32 -37.24 -10.23
CA THR A 192 -1.13 -35.81 -10.00
C THR A 192 -0.90 -35.59 -8.49
N PHE A 193 0.16 -34.88 -8.11
CA PHE A 193 0.37 -34.49 -6.72
C PHE A 193 -0.48 -33.28 -6.38
N GLY A 194 -1.78 -33.52 -6.31
CA GLY A 194 -2.74 -32.53 -5.86
C GLY A 194 -2.69 -31.22 -6.66
N ILE A 195 -3.19 -30.19 -6.02
CA ILE A 195 -3.38 -28.87 -6.60
C ILE A 195 -2.11 -28.04 -6.78
N TRP A 196 -0.93 -28.54 -6.37
CA TRP A 196 0.37 -27.85 -6.48
C TRP A 196 1.21 -28.36 -7.62
N ASN A 197 0.94 -29.56 -8.06
CA ASN A 197 1.62 -30.23 -9.17
C ASN A 197 0.56 -30.61 -10.20
N ALA A 198 0.74 -30.22 -11.45
CA ALA A 198 -0.20 -30.41 -12.53
C ALA A 198 -1.54 -29.65 -12.38
N ALA A 199 -1.52 -28.48 -11.76
CA ALA A 199 -2.68 -27.62 -11.66
C ALA A 199 -3.16 -27.10 -13.03
N SER A 200 -4.46 -26.91 -13.17
CA SER A 200 -5.11 -26.39 -14.37
C SER A 200 -5.10 -24.85 -14.41
N VAL A 201 -5.24 -24.20 -13.25
CA VAL A 201 -5.30 -22.74 -13.12
C VAL A 201 -4.55 -22.30 -11.87
N MET A 202 -3.77 -21.24 -12.00
CA MET A 202 -3.19 -20.52 -10.87
C MET A 202 -3.43 -19.02 -11.02
N ASP A 203 -4.02 -18.41 -9.99
CA ASP A 203 -4.33 -16.99 -9.92
C ASP A 203 -3.64 -16.35 -8.75
N VAL A 204 -3.15 -15.14 -8.95
CA VAL A 204 -2.62 -14.30 -7.87
C VAL A 204 -3.35 -12.98 -7.80
N LYS A 205 -3.60 -12.51 -6.59
CA LYS A 205 -4.19 -11.21 -6.30
C LYS A 205 -3.35 -10.49 -5.25
N PHE A 206 -3.14 -9.22 -5.44
CA PHE A 206 -2.49 -8.36 -4.46
C PHE A 206 -3.39 -7.15 -4.21
N THR A 207 -3.64 -6.85 -2.95
CA THR A 207 -4.50 -5.75 -2.52
C THR A 207 -3.72 -4.84 -1.60
N GLN A 208 -3.79 -3.53 -1.83
CA GLN A 208 -3.18 -2.51 -0.97
C GLN A 208 -4.25 -1.52 -0.50
N ARG A 209 -4.14 -1.08 0.78
CA ARG A 209 -5.00 -0.08 1.40
C ARG A 209 -4.17 0.87 2.23
N TYR A 210 -4.56 2.14 2.24
CA TYR A 210 -3.96 3.16 3.07
C TYR A 210 -5.02 3.98 3.81
N GLN A 211 -4.76 4.25 5.09
CA GLN A 211 -5.56 5.13 5.93
C GLN A 211 -4.64 5.98 6.80
N GLN A 212 -5.06 7.21 7.10
CA GLN A 212 -4.34 8.11 7.98
C GLN A 212 -5.34 8.88 8.85
N ALA A 213 -5.00 9.08 10.10
CA ALA A 213 -5.68 10.01 10.99
C ALA A 213 -4.64 10.93 11.63
N GLU A 214 -4.97 12.20 11.79
CA GLU A 214 -4.07 13.21 12.31
C GLU A 214 -4.81 14.17 13.22
N VAL A 215 -4.15 14.57 14.30
CA VAL A 215 -4.57 15.70 15.15
C VAL A 215 -3.38 16.62 15.28
N GLY A 216 -3.56 17.89 14.97
CA GLY A 216 -2.46 18.82 14.91
C GLY A 216 -2.84 20.25 15.30
N LEU A 217 -1.78 21.01 15.48
CA LEU A 217 -1.80 22.45 15.67
C LEU A 217 -1.11 23.11 14.48
N ARG A 218 -1.70 24.19 14.00
CA ARG A 218 -1.12 25.10 13.02
C ARG A 218 -1.02 26.46 13.69
N THR A 219 0.20 26.99 13.89
CA THR A 219 0.43 28.24 14.59
C THR A 219 1.15 29.20 13.67
N PRO A 220 0.60 30.39 13.40
CA PRO A 220 1.27 31.41 12.60
C PRO A 220 2.56 31.85 13.28
N LEU A 221 3.64 31.93 12.50
CA LEU A 221 4.95 32.42 12.94
C LEU A 221 5.20 33.83 12.42
N PHE A 222 4.83 34.05 11.17
CA PHE A 222 5.01 35.30 10.48
C PHE A 222 3.91 35.48 9.43
N ALA A 223 3.31 36.66 9.40
CA ALA A 223 2.28 37.00 8.42
C ALA A 223 2.50 38.40 7.87
N THR A 224 2.33 38.56 6.56
CA THR A 224 2.28 39.82 5.83
C THR A 224 1.02 39.88 5.00
N ASP A 225 0.78 40.99 4.33
CA ASP A 225 -0.35 41.14 3.40
C ASP A 225 -0.27 40.18 2.20
N TYR A 226 0.90 39.66 1.89
CA TYR A 226 1.15 38.82 0.71
C TYR A 226 1.49 37.35 1.04
N SER A 227 1.88 37.07 2.27
CA SER A 227 2.28 35.70 2.63
C SER A 227 2.17 35.42 4.12
N SER A 228 1.99 34.16 4.46
CA SER A 228 1.98 33.66 5.83
C SER A 228 2.87 32.43 5.96
N VAL A 229 3.71 32.40 7.00
CA VAL A 229 4.49 31.24 7.41
C VAL A 229 3.96 30.75 8.74
N TYR A 230 3.78 29.46 8.88
CA TYR A 230 3.24 28.84 10.08
C TYR A 230 3.97 27.55 10.43
N SER A 231 3.96 27.20 11.70
CA SER A 231 4.43 25.90 12.18
C SER A 231 3.29 24.89 12.23
N LEU A 232 3.66 23.64 12.07
CA LEU A 232 2.78 22.48 12.15
C LEU A 232 3.35 21.51 13.18
N ALA A 233 2.52 21.00 14.09
CA ALA A 233 2.93 19.96 15.02
C ALA A 233 1.73 19.13 15.45
N GLY A 234 1.93 17.85 15.72
CA GLY A 234 0.82 17.01 16.16
C GLY A 234 1.16 15.53 16.25
N ALA A 235 0.09 14.74 16.38
CA ALA A 235 0.14 13.29 16.36
C ALA A 235 -0.50 12.75 15.08
N ARG A 236 0.09 11.69 14.53
CA ARG A 236 -0.36 11.06 13.29
C ARG A 236 -0.40 9.55 13.45
N PHE A 237 -1.49 8.95 13.01
CA PHE A 237 -1.65 7.52 12.83
C PHE A 237 -1.69 7.23 11.33
N ALA A 238 -0.99 6.19 10.90
CA ALA A 238 -1.08 5.67 9.53
C ALA A 238 -1.21 4.15 9.54
N TRP A 239 -2.02 3.63 8.64
CA TRP A 239 -2.22 2.20 8.47
C TRP A 239 -2.03 1.80 7.01
N ILE A 240 -1.04 0.92 6.80
CA ILE A 240 -0.78 0.29 5.51
C ILE A 240 -1.19 -1.18 5.65
N PHE A 241 -2.10 -1.59 4.80
CA PHE A 241 -2.57 -2.97 4.76
C PHE A 241 -2.33 -3.55 3.38
N GLU A 242 -1.72 -4.74 3.34
CA GLU A 242 -1.41 -5.47 2.13
C GLU A 242 -1.83 -6.91 2.28
N ARG A 243 -2.44 -7.45 1.21
CA ARG A 243 -2.85 -8.85 1.14
C ARG A 243 -2.44 -9.43 -0.19
N PHE A 244 -1.65 -10.48 -0.13
CA PHE A 244 -1.34 -11.35 -1.26
C PHE A 244 -2.20 -12.61 -1.14
N GLN A 245 -2.83 -13.02 -2.23
CA GLN A 245 -3.58 -14.27 -2.34
C GLN A 245 -3.11 -15.02 -3.57
N TRP A 246 -2.90 -16.30 -3.41
CA TRP A 246 -2.61 -17.23 -4.49
C TRP A 246 -3.59 -18.37 -4.43
N ARG A 247 -4.34 -18.54 -5.50
CA ARG A 247 -5.30 -19.60 -5.67
C ARG A 247 -4.80 -20.57 -6.72
N THR A 248 -4.90 -21.86 -6.46
CA THR A 248 -4.61 -22.91 -7.41
C THR A 248 -5.81 -23.83 -7.54
N VAL A 249 -6.05 -24.33 -8.72
CA VAL A 249 -7.20 -25.18 -9.05
C VAL A 249 -6.75 -26.31 -9.97
N ASP A 250 -7.12 -27.50 -9.62
CA ASP A 250 -7.08 -28.67 -10.50
C ASP A 250 -8.50 -28.93 -11.01
N ILE A 251 -8.69 -28.82 -12.32
CA ILE A 251 -9.98 -29.04 -12.97
C ILE A 251 -10.04 -30.49 -13.42
N ALA A 252 -11.00 -31.24 -12.92
CA ALA A 252 -11.26 -32.61 -13.31
C ALA A 252 -11.64 -32.72 -14.80
N ASN A 253 -11.58 -33.95 -15.36
CA ASN A 253 -11.89 -34.19 -16.77
C ASN A 253 -13.33 -33.84 -17.17
N ASP A 254 -14.25 -33.76 -16.21
CA ASP A 254 -15.64 -33.32 -16.39
C ASP A 254 -15.82 -31.80 -16.38
N GLY A 255 -14.72 -31.03 -16.24
CA GLY A 255 -14.72 -29.58 -16.15
C GLY A 255 -15.06 -29.02 -14.77
N ASN A 256 -15.28 -29.87 -13.76
CA ASN A 256 -15.60 -29.44 -12.40
C ASN A 256 -14.32 -29.26 -11.56
N ALA A 257 -14.42 -28.40 -10.56
CA ALA A 257 -13.39 -28.21 -9.54
C ALA A 257 -14.04 -28.32 -8.15
N PRO A 258 -14.17 -29.54 -7.61
CA PRO A 258 -14.70 -29.71 -6.26
C PRO A 258 -13.81 -29.01 -5.23
N PRO A 259 -14.33 -28.68 -4.03
CA PRO A 259 -13.60 -27.91 -3.03
C PRO A 259 -12.21 -28.46 -2.67
N GLN A 260 -12.04 -29.78 -2.67
CA GLN A 260 -10.77 -30.45 -2.41
C GLN A 260 -9.71 -30.22 -3.50
N ASN A 261 -10.13 -29.83 -4.70
CA ASN A 261 -9.24 -29.52 -5.84
C ASN A 261 -8.93 -28.01 -5.93
N VAL A 262 -9.28 -27.26 -4.92
CA VAL A 262 -9.00 -25.83 -4.83
C VAL A 262 -8.19 -25.54 -3.57
N ALA A 263 -7.14 -24.74 -3.70
CA ALA A 263 -6.40 -24.23 -2.55
C ALA A 263 -6.20 -22.74 -2.65
N VAL A 264 -6.16 -22.10 -1.48
CA VAL A 264 -5.93 -20.66 -1.35
C VAL A 264 -4.85 -20.43 -0.29
N TYR A 265 -3.72 -19.89 -0.73
CA TYR A 265 -2.72 -19.33 0.14
C TYR A 265 -2.96 -17.84 0.30
N THR A 266 -2.97 -17.34 1.52
CA THR A 266 -3.15 -15.91 1.82
C THR A 266 -2.02 -15.44 2.70
N ASN A 267 -1.36 -14.37 2.30
CA ASN A 267 -0.36 -13.67 3.10
C ASN A 267 -0.83 -12.22 3.31
N THR A 268 -0.87 -11.77 4.55
CA THR A 268 -1.33 -10.45 4.94
C THR A 268 -0.25 -9.74 5.75
N LEU A 269 0.08 -8.52 5.36
CA LEU A 269 0.97 -7.63 6.10
C LEU A 269 0.20 -6.37 6.49
N SER A 270 0.05 -6.16 7.79
CA SER A 270 -0.63 -4.99 8.36
C SER A 270 0.37 -4.18 9.17
N GLN A 271 0.59 -2.93 8.81
CA GLN A 271 1.51 -2.02 9.48
C GLN A 271 0.71 -0.86 10.06
N ARG A 272 0.69 -0.78 11.38
CA ARG A 272 0.06 0.31 12.14
C ARG A 272 1.16 1.19 12.72
N MET A 273 1.15 2.43 12.31
CA MET A 273 2.18 3.41 12.63
C MET A 273 1.59 4.51 13.49
N TYR A 274 2.15 4.73 14.65
CA TYR A 274 1.77 5.76 15.61
C TYR A 274 2.95 6.69 15.80
N GLY A 275 2.77 8.00 15.62
CA GLY A 275 3.88 8.93 15.70
C GLY A 275 3.49 10.37 15.92
N ALA A 276 4.51 11.19 16.11
CA ALA A 276 4.39 12.63 16.14
C ALA A 276 5.03 13.23 14.90
N PHE A 277 4.56 14.40 14.50
CA PHE A 277 5.12 15.15 13.39
C PHE A 277 5.36 16.60 13.80
N ILE A 278 6.31 17.21 13.11
CA ILE A 278 6.59 18.63 13.10
C ILE A 278 6.76 19.10 11.67
N GLY A 279 6.51 20.36 11.41
CA GLY A 279 6.66 20.91 10.08
C GLY A 279 6.48 22.41 10.02
N CYS A 280 6.53 22.91 8.80
CA CYS A 280 6.25 24.29 8.47
C CYS A 280 5.45 24.38 7.20
N GLY A 281 4.65 25.41 7.07
CA GLY A 281 3.92 25.74 5.86
C GLY A 281 4.15 27.18 5.47
N HIS A 282 4.05 27.41 4.19
CA HIS A 282 4.11 28.74 3.60
C HIS A 282 2.93 28.91 2.66
N GLU A 283 2.17 29.98 2.85
CA GLU A 283 1.05 30.37 2.01
C GLU A 283 1.33 31.74 1.40
N ILE A 284 1.09 31.87 0.10
CA ILE A 284 1.24 33.08 -0.69
C ILE A 284 -0.14 33.48 -1.20
N TYR A 285 -0.54 34.73 -0.97
CA TYR A 285 -1.81 35.28 -1.43
C TYR A 285 -1.65 35.86 -2.84
N LEU A 286 -2.47 35.36 -3.75
CA LEU A 286 -2.48 35.72 -5.16
C LEU A 286 -3.73 36.59 -5.45
N GLY A 287 -3.80 37.75 -4.77
CA GLY A 287 -4.96 38.64 -4.79
C GLY A 287 -6.04 38.21 -3.77
N SER A 288 -7.27 38.71 -3.96
CA SER A 288 -8.33 38.52 -2.97
C SER A 288 -9.05 37.17 -3.00
N MET A 289 -8.91 36.40 -4.10
CA MET A 289 -9.68 35.16 -4.30
C MET A 289 -8.82 33.91 -4.34
N PHE A 290 -7.50 34.03 -4.44
CA PHE A 290 -6.62 32.86 -4.63
C PHE A 290 -5.46 32.88 -3.64
N SER A 291 -5.04 31.72 -3.18
CA SER A 291 -3.75 31.53 -2.53
C SER A 291 -3.10 30.20 -2.96
N ALA A 292 -1.80 30.11 -2.77
CA ALA A 292 -1.06 28.87 -2.97
C ALA A 292 -0.31 28.54 -1.66
N SER A 293 -0.36 27.31 -1.22
CA SER A 293 0.36 26.87 -0.03
C SER A 293 1.21 25.64 -0.27
N LEU A 294 2.32 25.56 0.47
CA LEU A 294 3.19 24.41 0.54
C LEU A 294 3.40 24.05 2.01
N ASP A 295 2.96 22.86 2.39
CA ASP A 295 3.14 22.30 3.72
C ASP A 295 4.20 21.19 3.68
N LEU A 296 5.22 21.32 4.52
CA LEU A 296 6.27 20.31 4.66
C LEU A 296 6.26 19.78 6.08
N THR A 297 6.14 18.46 6.25
CA THR A 297 6.22 17.86 7.59
C THR A 297 7.21 16.70 7.62
N ALA A 298 7.84 16.51 8.77
CA ALA A 298 8.64 15.34 9.10
C ALA A 298 8.02 14.62 10.30
N ALA A 299 7.94 13.30 10.25
CA ALA A 299 7.36 12.49 11.31
C ALA A 299 8.24 11.30 11.68
N GLY A 300 8.14 10.89 12.95
CA GLY A 300 8.72 9.65 13.44
C GLY A 300 7.64 8.73 13.96
N PHE A 301 7.56 7.51 13.40
CA PHE A 301 6.54 6.53 13.78
C PHE A 301 7.14 5.32 14.47
N MET A 302 6.43 4.85 15.49
CA MET A 302 6.53 3.48 15.98
C MET A 302 5.60 2.61 15.13
N ASN A 303 6.16 1.68 14.38
CA ASN A 303 5.44 0.78 13.49
C ASN A 303 5.28 -0.59 14.14
N VAL A 304 4.04 -1.05 14.24
CA VAL A 304 3.65 -2.41 14.65
C VAL A 304 3.26 -3.16 13.39
N ALA A 305 4.17 -4.00 12.88
CA ALA A 305 3.95 -4.78 11.68
C ALA A 305 3.54 -6.21 12.04
N LYS A 306 2.36 -6.64 11.56
CA LYS A 306 1.80 -7.98 11.74
C LYS A 306 1.75 -8.71 10.40
N GLY A 307 2.60 -9.71 10.25
CA GLY A 307 2.56 -10.66 9.13
C GLY A 307 1.75 -11.89 9.50
N ARG A 308 0.85 -12.32 8.61
CA ARG A 308 0.06 -13.53 8.78
C ARG A 308 -0.07 -14.26 7.46
N ALA A 309 0.35 -15.51 7.43
CA ALA A 309 0.13 -16.38 6.30
C ALA A 309 -0.75 -17.55 6.71
N LYS A 310 -1.61 -17.99 5.79
CA LYS A 310 -2.43 -19.18 5.98
C LYS A 310 -2.67 -19.87 4.66
N TYR A 311 -2.81 -21.17 4.75
CA TYR A 311 -3.19 -22.04 3.67
C TYR A 311 -4.53 -22.70 3.98
N LYS A 312 -5.44 -22.70 3.02
CA LYS A 312 -6.77 -23.30 3.10
C LYS A 312 -7.08 -24.10 1.85
N LEU A 313 -7.84 -25.17 2.01
CA LEU A 313 -8.54 -25.83 0.90
C LEU A 313 -9.83 -25.06 0.54
N GLY A 314 -10.45 -25.43 -0.57
CA GLY A 314 -11.67 -24.78 -1.04
C GLY A 314 -12.90 -25.00 -0.16
N ASP A 315 -12.88 -25.99 0.74
CA ASP A 315 -13.89 -26.22 1.78
C ASP A 315 -13.69 -25.34 3.04
N ASP A 316 -12.79 -24.34 2.95
CA ASP A 316 -12.39 -23.46 4.05
C ASP A 316 -11.59 -24.14 5.19
N THR A 317 -11.27 -25.42 5.09
CA THR A 317 -10.43 -26.10 6.07
C THR A 317 -9.05 -25.48 6.10
N THR A 318 -8.65 -24.90 7.25
CA THR A 318 -7.34 -24.31 7.43
C THR A 318 -6.32 -25.38 7.71
N GLN A 319 -5.39 -25.59 6.79
CA GLN A 319 -4.36 -26.63 6.89
C GLN A 319 -3.12 -26.15 7.64
N SER A 320 -2.73 -24.89 7.44
CA SER A 320 -1.58 -24.29 8.12
C SER A 320 -1.71 -22.80 8.26
N LYS A 321 -1.10 -22.23 9.30
CA LYS A 321 -1.06 -20.80 9.53
C LYS A 321 0.23 -20.38 10.24
N PHE A 322 0.68 -19.19 9.92
CA PHE A 322 1.85 -18.53 10.49
C PHE A 322 1.49 -17.12 10.91
N GLY A 323 2.06 -16.63 12.00
CA GLY A 323 1.91 -15.26 12.44
C GLY A 323 3.20 -14.72 13.03
N ARG A 324 3.58 -13.51 12.65
CA ARG A 324 4.73 -12.80 13.21
C ARG A 324 4.37 -11.34 13.45
N GLU A 325 4.84 -10.82 14.57
CA GLU A 325 4.74 -9.41 14.91
C GLU A 325 6.15 -8.83 15.07
N THR A 326 6.37 -7.64 14.50
CA THR A 326 7.65 -6.95 14.59
C THR A 326 7.44 -5.47 14.83
N PHE A 327 8.36 -4.86 15.58
CA PHE A 327 8.39 -3.43 15.84
C PHE A 327 9.52 -2.78 15.04
N SER A 328 9.30 -1.58 14.56
CA SER A 328 10.33 -0.78 13.87
C SER A 328 10.03 0.71 13.96
N ILE A 329 11.09 1.52 13.86
CA ILE A 329 10.96 2.97 13.72
C ILE A 329 10.90 3.30 12.23
N VAL A 330 9.91 4.10 11.84
CA VAL A 330 9.65 4.52 10.47
C VAL A 330 9.68 6.04 10.39
N PRO A 331 10.78 6.64 9.92
CA PRO A 331 10.80 8.04 9.55
C PRO A 331 9.89 8.29 8.34
N SER A 332 9.28 9.48 8.28
CA SER A 332 8.38 9.87 7.21
C SER A 332 8.53 11.35 6.90
N GLY A 333 8.33 11.72 5.65
CA GLY A 333 8.22 13.09 5.21
C GLY A 333 6.96 13.27 4.37
N THR A 334 6.31 14.44 4.51
CA THR A 334 5.20 14.81 3.63
C THR A 334 5.44 16.16 3.00
N ALA A 335 4.95 16.34 1.78
CA ALA A 335 4.91 17.59 1.07
C ALA A 335 3.51 17.72 0.45
N ASP A 336 2.76 18.74 0.84
CA ASP A 336 1.42 19.03 0.35
C ASP A 336 1.44 20.41 -0.32
N PHE A 337 1.23 20.43 -1.63
CA PHE A 337 1.04 21.64 -2.40
C PHE A 337 -0.45 21.85 -2.65
N ASN A 338 -0.97 23.06 -2.36
CA ASN A 338 -2.39 23.36 -2.53
C ASN A 338 -2.59 24.73 -3.19
N LEU A 339 -3.55 24.79 -4.08
CA LEU A 339 -4.15 26.01 -4.61
C LEU A 339 -5.52 26.16 -3.97
N TRP A 340 -5.77 27.35 -3.43
CA TRP A 340 -7.00 27.71 -2.76
C TRP A 340 -7.76 28.75 -3.59
N PHE A 341 -9.07 28.59 -3.62
CA PHE A 341 -9.99 29.53 -4.23
C PHE A 341 -11.10 29.87 -3.23
N TYR A 342 -11.35 31.14 -3.04
CA TYR A 342 -12.28 31.69 -2.07
C TYR A 342 -13.42 32.40 -2.81
N PRO A 343 -14.49 31.69 -3.24
CA PRO A 343 -15.57 32.30 -4.03
C PRO A 343 -16.45 33.28 -3.25
N VAL A 344 -16.72 32.99 -1.98
CA VAL A 344 -17.50 33.78 -1.05
C VAL A 344 -16.97 33.64 0.36
N GLU A 345 -17.36 34.55 1.26
CA GLU A 345 -17.00 34.47 2.67
C GLU A 345 -17.45 33.12 3.29
N GLY A 346 -16.58 32.51 4.07
CA GLY A 346 -16.84 31.20 4.73
C GLY A 346 -16.73 29.98 3.83
N VAL A 347 -16.49 30.12 2.52
CA VAL A 347 -16.30 28.99 1.60
C VAL A 347 -14.93 29.01 0.98
N GLN A 348 -14.24 27.89 1.05
CA GLN A 348 -12.94 27.69 0.42
C GLN A 348 -12.95 26.42 -0.43
N MET A 349 -12.37 26.50 -1.61
CA MET A 349 -12.14 25.35 -2.48
C MET A 349 -10.64 25.07 -2.56
N ARG A 350 -10.26 23.80 -2.61
CA ARG A 350 -8.88 23.39 -2.67
C ARG A 350 -8.64 22.43 -3.85
N LEU A 351 -7.55 22.66 -4.56
CA LEU A 351 -6.96 21.71 -5.50
C LEU A 351 -5.50 21.50 -5.11
N GLY A 352 -5.08 20.29 -4.91
CA GLY A 352 -3.73 20.04 -4.41
C GLY A 352 -3.09 18.76 -4.92
N TYR A 353 -1.83 18.62 -4.56
CA TYR A 353 -1.03 17.44 -4.79
C TYR A 353 -0.25 17.11 -3.52
N SER A 354 -0.38 15.88 -3.05
CA SER A 354 0.24 15.38 -1.83
C SER A 354 1.29 14.33 -2.16
N GLY A 355 2.43 14.41 -1.49
CA GLY A 355 3.48 13.39 -1.51
C GLY A 355 3.84 12.97 -0.10
N LEU A 356 3.71 11.68 0.21
CA LEU A 356 4.02 11.08 1.50
C LEU A 356 5.10 10.01 1.30
N THR A 357 6.15 10.07 2.09
CA THR A 357 7.25 9.13 2.05
C THR A 357 7.38 8.42 3.39
N TYR A 358 7.57 7.10 3.36
CA TYR A 358 7.82 6.28 4.54
C TYR A 358 9.11 5.49 4.33
N PHE A 359 10.06 5.65 5.24
CA PHE A 359 11.32 4.91 5.22
C PHE A 359 11.26 3.75 6.20
N ASN A 360 11.97 2.65 5.91
CA ASN A 360 12.06 1.47 6.78
C ASN A 360 10.73 0.74 7.05
N THR A 361 9.72 0.88 6.18
CA THR A 361 8.52 0.03 6.24
C THR A 361 8.87 -1.42 5.90
N ARG A 362 8.00 -2.35 6.27
CA ARG A 362 8.13 -3.75 5.86
C ARG A 362 7.43 -4.00 4.53
N TYR A 363 7.90 -4.99 3.77
CA TYR A 363 7.23 -5.44 2.55
C TYR A 363 7.32 -6.97 2.41
N MET A 364 6.49 -7.52 1.55
CA MET A 364 6.49 -8.95 1.24
C MET A 364 7.58 -9.24 0.21
N ARG A 365 8.81 -9.50 0.68
CA ARG A 365 9.93 -9.85 -0.20
C ARG A 365 9.66 -11.17 -0.90
N ASP A 366 9.38 -12.20 -0.11
CA ASP A 366 8.99 -13.51 -0.59
C ASP A 366 7.57 -13.78 -0.07
N PRO A 367 6.53 -13.40 -0.85
CA PRO A 367 5.14 -13.49 -0.39
C PRO A 367 4.69 -14.92 -0.12
N ILE A 368 5.31 -15.93 -0.74
CA ILE A 368 5.05 -17.34 -0.52
C ILE A 368 6.29 -17.97 0.10
N GLY A 369 6.13 -18.55 1.29
CA GLY A 369 7.07 -19.51 1.82
C GLY A 369 6.75 -20.89 1.27
N PHE A 370 7.49 -21.38 0.29
CA PHE A 370 7.21 -22.65 -0.39
C PHE A 370 7.43 -23.90 0.46
N ASN A 371 8.08 -23.78 1.60
CA ASN A 371 8.14 -24.86 2.60
C ASN A 371 6.83 -24.91 3.40
N PHE A 372 5.91 -25.75 3.01
CA PHE A 372 4.61 -25.84 3.67
C PHE A 372 4.63 -26.60 5.00
N GLY A 373 5.72 -27.29 5.32
CA GLY A 373 5.96 -27.81 6.67
C GLY A 373 6.22 -26.71 7.70
N ASN A 374 6.67 -25.54 7.23
CA ASN A 374 6.88 -24.34 8.03
C ASN A 374 6.65 -23.09 7.19
N ILE A 375 5.39 -22.72 7.00
CA ILE A 375 5.03 -21.53 6.23
C ILE A 375 5.65 -20.29 6.87
N ASN A 376 6.67 -19.74 6.23
CA ASN A 376 7.41 -18.58 6.72
C ASN A 376 7.73 -17.61 5.59
N PRO A 377 6.77 -16.78 5.17
CA PRO A 377 7.05 -15.73 4.20
C PRO A 377 8.01 -14.68 4.77
N ASP A 378 8.85 -14.09 3.92
CA ASP A 378 9.85 -13.12 4.36
C ASP A 378 9.30 -11.69 4.38
N TYR A 379 9.35 -11.07 5.56
CA TYR A 379 9.04 -9.66 5.81
C TYR A 379 10.29 -8.88 6.31
N GLY A 380 11.47 -9.48 6.23
CA GLY A 380 12.65 -9.03 6.94
C GLY A 380 13.27 -7.73 6.41
N VAL A 381 13.01 -7.36 5.17
CA VAL A 381 13.68 -6.26 4.50
C VAL A 381 12.93 -4.94 4.71
N LYS A 382 13.70 -3.87 4.92
CA LYS A 382 13.21 -2.50 4.99
C LYS A 382 12.94 -1.98 3.57
N TYR A 383 11.86 -1.25 3.40
CA TYR A 383 11.42 -0.74 2.12
C TYR A 383 11.01 0.73 2.18
N PHE A 384 11.35 1.46 1.14
CA PHE A 384 10.89 2.83 0.93
C PHE A 384 9.54 2.81 0.24
N ARG A 385 8.57 3.56 0.78
CA ARG A 385 7.25 3.74 0.16
C ARG A 385 7.03 5.20 -0.17
N LEU A 386 6.52 5.41 -1.36
CA LEU A 386 5.99 6.68 -1.82
C LEU A 386 4.48 6.52 -2.02
N ILE A 387 3.72 7.41 -1.41
CA ILE A 387 2.28 7.58 -1.64
C ILE A 387 2.10 9.00 -2.13
N HIS A 388 1.51 9.20 -3.28
CA HIS A 388 1.36 10.53 -3.85
C HIS A 388 0.09 10.62 -4.68
N GLY A 389 -0.39 11.84 -4.91
CA GLY A 389 -1.54 12.02 -5.79
C GLY A 389 -2.25 13.35 -5.61
N PHE A 390 -3.40 13.46 -6.24
CA PHE A 390 -4.18 14.66 -6.31
C PHE A 390 -5.29 14.67 -5.25
N ASN A 391 -5.66 15.87 -4.82
CA ASN A 391 -6.83 16.10 -3.98
C ASN A 391 -7.58 17.33 -4.47
N ALA A 392 -8.90 17.28 -4.33
CA ALA A 392 -9.78 18.40 -4.62
C ALA A 392 -10.91 18.40 -3.59
N GLY A 393 -11.27 19.58 -3.07
CA GLY A 393 -12.28 19.64 -2.02
C GLY A 393 -12.85 21.01 -1.76
N VAL A 394 -13.81 21.04 -0.85
CA VAL A 394 -14.47 22.23 -0.38
C VAL A 394 -14.44 22.26 1.15
N GLY A 395 -14.24 23.44 1.68
CA GLY A 395 -14.28 23.70 3.12
C GLY A 395 -15.23 24.84 3.46
N PHE A 396 -15.74 24.77 4.67
CA PHE A 396 -16.66 25.75 5.24
C PHE A 396 -16.12 26.24 6.57
N PHE A 397 -16.31 27.52 6.81
CA PHE A 397 -15.97 28.19 8.05
C PHE A 397 -17.21 28.78 8.67
N PHE A 398 -17.38 28.64 10.02
CA PHE A 398 -18.56 29.03 10.75
C PHE A 398 -18.22 29.98 11.90
#